data_2a148deeb615e174c800b0fdd808a275
#
_entry.id   2a148deeb615e174c800b0fdd808a275
#
_cell.length_a   1.000
_cell.length_b   1.000
_cell.length_c   1.000
_cell.angle_alpha   90.00
_cell.angle_beta   90.00
_cell.angle_gamma   90.00
#
_symmetry.space_group_name_H-M   'P 1'
#
loop_
_entity.id
_entity.type
_entity.pdbx_description
1 polymer ?
#
loop_
_entity_poly.entity_id
_entity_poly.type
_entity_poly.pdbx_seq_one_letter_code
_entity_poly.pdbx_strand_id
1 'polypeptide(L)'
;YGIVVIDEAYINFAKQKSFVQELKEYPNLVVLQTLSKAWGLAGLRLGMAFASQAIIEVMNKVKPPYNINQATQELVLKALEEVGQVNDMIKLLVDMRQALAEVFESMPTVETVYPSDANFILVKIADARKVYEFLLTKGIVLRDRSNVQLCENCLRITVGTEQENTQLVDAMQEWYASQTN
;
A
#
# COMPACT_ATOMS: atom_id res chain seq x y z
N TYR A 1 -27.22 -2.41 16.51
CA TYR A 1 -26.08 -1.58 16.18
C TYR A 1 -24.82 -2.41 16.36
N GLY A 2 -24.04 -2.59 15.26
CA GLY A 2 -22.79 -3.34 15.26
C GLY A 2 -21.57 -2.45 15.40
N ILE A 3 -20.38 -3.04 15.62
CA ILE A 3 -19.09 -2.36 15.53
C ILE A 3 -18.76 -2.20 14.04
N VAL A 4 -18.30 -1.00 13.66
CA VAL A 4 -17.77 -0.69 12.33
C VAL A 4 -16.25 -0.62 12.44
N VAL A 5 -15.54 -1.38 11.62
CA VAL A 5 -14.07 -1.37 11.58
C VAL A 5 -13.63 -0.82 10.23
N ILE A 6 -12.82 0.23 10.25
CA ILE A 6 -12.21 0.82 9.05
C ILE A 6 -10.71 0.53 9.07
N ASP A 7 -10.23 -0.16 8.05
CA ASP A 7 -8.80 -0.41 7.86
C ASP A 7 -8.18 0.75 7.07
N GLU A 8 -7.36 1.54 7.75
CA GLU A 8 -6.62 2.67 7.22
C GLU A 8 -5.12 2.37 7.04
N ALA A 9 -4.75 1.15 6.71
CA ALA A 9 -3.35 0.79 6.54
C ALA A 9 -2.60 1.65 5.51
N TYR A 10 -3.30 2.31 4.60
CA TYR A 10 -2.74 3.15 3.54
C TYR A 10 -3.14 4.63 3.63
N ILE A 11 -3.78 5.07 4.71
CA ILE A 11 -4.33 6.44 4.85
C ILE A 11 -3.30 7.54 4.61
N ASN A 12 -2.02 7.30 4.95
CA ASN A 12 -0.96 8.27 4.76
C ASN A 12 -0.70 8.63 3.28
N PHE A 13 -1.13 7.78 2.34
CA PHE A 13 -1.00 8.00 0.89
C PHE A 13 -2.29 8.55 0.27
N ALA A 14 -3.38 8.62 1.04
CA ALA A 14 -4.68 9.06 0.58
C ALA A 14 -4.85 10.58 0.74
N LYS A 15 -5.71 11.16 -0.10
CA LYS A 15 -6.07 12.59 0.01
C LYS A 15 -7.10 12.85 1.11
N GLN A 16 -7.86 11.83 1.51
CA GLN A 16 -8.90 11.95 2.53
C GLN A 16 -8.31 12.02 3.94
N LYS A 17 -9.05 12.63 4.85
CA LYS A 17 -8.71 12.66 6.27
C LYS A 17 -9.02 11.31 6.91
N SER A 18 -8.22 10.95 7.93
CA SER A 18 -8.46 9.76 8.75
C SER A 18 -9.77 9.86 9.51
N PHE A 19 -10.52 8.77 9.56
CA PHE A 19 -11.71 8.60 10.39
C PHE A 19 -11.43 8.62 11.92
N VAL A 20 -10.17 8.60 12.32
CA VAL A 20 -9.79 8.86 13.72
C VAL A 20 -10.37 10.19 14.22
N GLN A 21 -10.56 11.17 13.34
CA GLN A 21 -11.15 12.47 13.67
C GLN A 21 -12.65 12.37 14.01
N GLU A 22 -13.33 11.30 13.58
CA GLU A 22 -14.78 11.09 13.73
C GLU A 22 -15.14 10.21 14.95
N LEU A 23 -14.15 9.72 15.73
CA LEU A 23 -14.38 8.80 16.85
C LEU A 23 -15.31 9.36 17.94
N LYS A 24 -15.40 10.70 18.07
CA LYS A 24 -16.30 11.34 19.04
C LYS A 24 -17.76 11.23 18.61
N GLU A 25 -18.05 11.22 17.31
CA GLU A 25 -19.40 11.16 16.76
C GLU A 25 -19.89 9.71 16.62
N TYR A 26 -18.95 8.77 16.41
CA TYR A 26 -19.28 7.36 16.18
C TYR A 26 -18.67 6.45 17.25
N PRO A 27 -19.34 6.27 18.40
CA PRO A 27 -18.79 5.50 19.54
C PRO A 27 -18.59 4.00 19.24
N ASN A 28 -19.18 3.49 18.16
CA ASN A 28 -19.01 2.11 17.66
C ASN A 28 -17.96 1.98 16.55
N LEU A 29 -17.22 3.05 16.23
CA LEU A 29 -16.18 3.04 15.21
C LEU A 29 -14.86 2.55 15.80
N VAL A 30 -14.16 1.70 15.04
CA VAL A 30 -12.77 1.28 15.26
C VAL A 30 -11.99 1.59 13.99
N VAL A 31 -10.90 2.35 14.12
CA VAL A 31 -10.00 2.65 13.01
C VAL A 31 -8.68 1.93 13.23
N LEU A 32 -8.26 1.14 12.24
CA LEU A 32 -6.99 0.41 12.26
C LEU A 32 -5.95 1.13 11.42
N GLN A 33 -4.77 1.35 11.99
CA GLN A 33 -3.61 1.91 11.27
C GLN A 33 -2.35 1.07 11.52
N THR A 34 -1.31 1.27 10.72
CA THR A 34 -0.06 0.51 10.85
C THR A 34 1.16 1.36 10.49
N LEU A 35 2.28 1.08 11.13
CA LEU A 35 3.59 1.61 10.75
C LEU A 35 4.28 0.77 9.65
N SER A 36 3.64 -0.32 9.19
CA SER A 36 4.23 -1.25 8.21
C SER A 36 4.30 -0.72 6.79
N LYS A 37 3.57 0.34 6.45
CA LYS A 37 3.45 0.88 5.08
C LYS A 37 4.19 2.20 4.93
N ALA A 38 3.55 3.31 5.20
CA ALA A 38 4.11 4.65 5.02
C ALA A 38 5.40 4.88 5.85
N TRP A 39 5.51 4.28 7.00
CA TRP A 39 6.68 4.38 7.87
C TRP A 39 7.80 3.39 7.53
N GLY A 40 7.58 2.44 6.61
CA GLY A 40 8.59 1.44 6.26
C GLY A 40 8.93 0.44 7.36
N LEU A 41 8.19 0.40 8.48
CA LEU A 41 8.50 -0.35 9.68
C LEU A 41 7.82 -1.73 9.74
N ALA A 42 7.61 -2.37 8.59
CA ALA A 42 6.94 -3.67 8.51
C ALA A 42 7.60 -4.75 9.38
N GLY A 43 8.94 -4.71 9.53
CA GLY A 43 9.71 -5.65 10.35
C GLY A 43 9.42 -5.54 11.85
N LEU A 44 8.94 -4.41 12.34
CA LEU A 44 8.64 -4.19 13.76
C LEU A 44 7.27 -4.73 14.19
N ARG A 45 6.42 -5.16 13.26
CA ARG A 45 5.15 -5.81 13.52
C ARG A 45 4.20 -5.01 14.41
N LEU A 46 4.13 -3.68 14.23
CA LEU A 46 3.28 -2.79 15.00
C LEU A 46 2.10 -2.27 14.18
N GLY A 47 0.91 -2.48 14.71
CA GLY A 47 -0.35 -1.87 14.30
C GLY A 47 -1.03 -1.18 15.46
N MET A 48 -1.99 -0.30 15.16
CA MET A 48 -2.71 0.51 16.12
C MET A 48 -4.21 0.40 15.85
N ALA A 49 -5.00 0.40 16.93
CA ALA A 49 -6.45 0.52 16.87
C ALA A 49 -6.87 1.77 17.66
N PHE A 50 -7.67 2.60 17.04
CA PHE A 50 -8.26 3.80 17.62
C PHE A 50 -9.76 3.59 17.73
N ALA A 51 -10.33 3.77 18.94
CA ALA A 51 -11.75 3.58 19.20
C ALA A 51 -12.17 4.33 20.47
N SER A 52 -13.48 4.27 20.78
CA SER A 52 -13.98 4.77 22.09
C SER A 52 -13.34 4.03 23.25
N GLN A 53 -13.25 4.68 24.41
CA GLN A 53 -12.68 4.09 25.62
C GLN A 53 -13.30 2.74 25.95
N ALA A 54 -14.63 2.61 25.85
CA ALA A 54 -15.34 1.37 26.14
C ALA A 54 -14.87 0.19 25.29
N ILE A 55 -14.62 0.42 23.98
CA ILE A 55 -14.09 -0.60 23.06
C ILE A 55 -12.65 -0.93 23.42
N ILE A 56 -11.80 0.06 23.66
CA ILE A 56 -10.37 -0.15 24.02
C ILE A 56 -10.26 -0.93 25.35
N GLU A 57 -11.12 -0.68 26.34
CA GLU A 57 -11.15 -1.43 27.58
C GLU A 57 -11.44 -2.92 27.34
N VAL A 58 -12.39 -3.25 26.45
CA VAL A 58 -12.67 -4.64 26.06
C VAL A 58 -11.47 -5.26 25.34
N MET A 59 -10.86 -4.56 24.39
CA MET A 59 -9.67 -5.03 23.68
C MET A 59 -8.50 -5.29 24.64
N ASN A 60 -8.31 -4.45 25.63
CA ASN A 60 -7.26 -4.61 26.65
C ASN A 60 -7.46 -5.84 27.54
N LYS A 61 -8.71 -6.30 27.74
CA LYS A 61 -9.01 -7.53 28.50
C LYS A 61 -8.61 -8.81 27.75
N VAL A 62 -8.57 -8.77 26.41
CA VAL A 62 -8.32 -9.96 25.58
C VAL A 62 -6.94 -9.97 24.93
N LYS A 63 -6.27 -8.83 24.81
CA LYS A 63 -4.93 -8.80 24.24
C LYS A 63 -3.89 -9.47 25.14
N PRO A 64 -2.84 -10.11 24.61
CA PRO A 64 -1.71 -10.59 25.39
C PRO A 64 -1.04 -9.44 26.17
N PRO A 65 -0.59 -9.67 27.43
CA PRO A 65 -0.01 -8.62 28.27
C PRO A 65 1.28 -8.00 27.69
N TYR A 66 2.09 -8.81 26.99
CA TYR A 66 3.39 -8.40 26.42
C TYR A 66 3.36 -8.50 24.89
N ASN A 67 2.30 -7.97 24.26
CA ASN A 67 2.09 -8.06 22.81
C ASN A 67 3.13 -7.28 21.97
N ILE A 68 3.84 -6.31 22.56
CA ILE A 68 4.91 -5.54 21.91
C ILE A 68 6.14 -5.60 22.82
N ASN A 69 7.24 -6.17 22.29
CA ASN A 69 8.49 -6.26 23.04
C ASN A 69 9.17 -4.89 23.16
N GLN A 70 10.07 -4.78 24.15
CA GLN A 70 10.76 -3.52 24.48
C GLN A 70 11.59 -2.98 23.29
N ALA A 71 12.32 -3.84 22.59
CA ALA A 71 13.13 -3.42 21.46
C ALA A 71 12.29 -2.78 20.35
N THR A 72 11.10 -3.36 20.05
CA THR A 72 10.15 -2.74 19.10
C THR A 72 9.69 -1.38 19.60
N GLN A 73 9.38 -1.22 20.89
CA GLN A 73 8.95 0.07 21.45
C GLN A 73 10.04 1.14 21.29
N GLU A 74 11.28 0.83 21.64
CA GLU A 74 12.42 1.75 21.54
C GLU A 74 12.68 2.18 20.08
N LEU A 75 12.67 1.22 19.14
CA LEU A 75 12.87 1.51 17.73
C LEU A 75 11.75 2.36 17.12
N VAL A 76 10.50 2.10 17.52
CA VAL A 76 9.35 2.90 17.06
C VAL A 76 9.41 4.31 17.60
N LEU A 77 9.70 4.49 18.90
CA LEU A 77 9.82 5.83 19.49
C LEU A 77 10.89 6.65 18.78
N LYS A 78 12.06 6.04 18.50
CA LYS A 78 13.10 6.70 17.73
C LYS A 78 12.66 7.05 16.30
N ALA A 79 11.96 6.15 15.61
CA ALA A 79 11.48 6.41 14.26
C ALA A 79 10.46 7.56 14.21
N LEU A 80 9.63 7.71 15.25
CA LEU A 80 8.64 8.80 15.33
C LEU A 80 9.28 10.19 15.45
N GLU A 81 10.55 10.29 15.82
CA GLU A 81 11.29 11.57 15.81
C GLU A 81 11.56 12.06 14.38
N GLU A 82 11.56 11.15 13.40
CA GLU A 82 11.85 11.42 11.98
C GLU A 82 10.60 11.71 11.13
N VAL A 83 9.50 12.13 11.74
CA VAL A 83 8.20 12.35 11.06
C VAL A 83 8.31 13.27 9.84
N GLY A 84 9.21 14.27 9.86
CA GLY A 84 9.45 15.16 8.73
C GLY A 84 9.94 14.40 7.49
N GLN A 85 10.97 13.58 7.65
CA GLN A 85 11.53 12.77 6.55
C GLN A 85 10.50 11.76 6.01
N VAL A 86 9.70 11.16 6.90
CA VAL A 86 8.63 10.23 6.51
C VAL A 86 7.57 10.94 5.65
N ASN A 87 7.17 12.16 6.03
CA ASN A 87 6.21 12.94 5.26
C ASN A 87 6.74 13.32 3.87
N ASP A 88 8.02 13.69 3.76
CA ASP A 88 8.66 13.99 2.48
C ASP A 88 8.71 12.75 1.59
N MET A 89 9.04 11.57 2.15
CA MET A 89 9.04 10.30 1.44
C MET A 89 7.62 9.90 0.99
N ILE A 90 6.60 10.09 1.82
CA ILE A 90 5.20 9.83 1.46
C ILE A 90 4.80 10.69 0.26
N LYS A 91 5.12 11.98 0.29
CA LYS A 91 4.81 12.91 -0.81
C LYS A 91 5.49 12.44 -2.09
N LEU A 92 6.78 12.12 -2.04
CA LEU A 92 7.53 11.61 -3.19
C LEU A 92 6.86 10.34 -3.76
N LEU A 93 6.49 9.37 -2.91
CA LEU A 93 5.82 8.14 -3.36
C LEU A 93 4.46 8.41 -4.00
N VAL A 94 3.69 9.38 -3.51
CA VAL A 94 2.42 9.78 -4.11
C VAL A 94 2.62 10.41 -5.48
N ASP A 95 3.61 11.30 -5.62
CA ASP A 95 3.96 11.94 -6.90
C ASP A 95 4.46 10.89 -7.92
N MET A 96 5.33 9.97 -7.49
CA MET A 96 5.83 8.87 -8.33
C MET A 96 4.72 7.88 -8.72
N ARG A 97 3.77 7.60 -7.82
CA ARG A 97 2.59 6.79 -8.13
C ARG A 97 1.78 7.39 -9.27
N GLN A 98 1.54 8.71 -9.20
CA GLN A 98 0.78 9.42 -10.22
C GLN A 98 1.51 9.36 -11.57
N ALA A 99 2.79 9.67 -11.60
CA ALA A 99 3.60 9.61 -12.82
C ALA A 99 3.64 8.19 -13.42
N LEU A 100 3.79 7.17 -12.58
CA LEU A 100 3.79 5.77 -13.02
C LEU A 100 2.42 5.38 -13.61
N ALA A 101 1.32 5.80 -12.98
CA ALA A 101 -0.04 5.54 -13.48
C ALA A 101 -0.24 6.15 -14.87
N GLU A 102 0.16 7.41 -15.07
CA GLU A 102 0.06 8.11 -16.37
C GLU A 102 0.87 7.41 -17.47
N VAL A 103 2.08 6.94 -17.15
CA VAL A 103 2.89 6.16 -18.09
C VAL A 103 2.19 4.86 -18.47
N PHE A 104 1.65 4.11 -17.50
CA PHE A 104 0.94 2.86 -17.78
C PHE A 104 -0.36 3.08 -18.56
N GLU A 105 -1.11 4.15 -18.29
CA GLU A 105 -2.31 4.52 -19.06
C GLU A 105 -2.02 4.77 -20.54
N SER A 106 -0.81 5.21 -20.88
CA SER A 106 -0.37 5.45 -22.26
C SER A 106 0.07 4.20 -23.01
N MET A 107 0.25 3.05 -22.31
CA MET A 107 0.76 1.81 -22.91
C MET A 107 -0.36 1.06 -23.67
N PRO A 108 -0.15 0.65 -24.94
CA PRO A 108 -1.18 -0.02 -25.74
C PRO A 108 -1.65 -1.39 -25.18
N THR A 109 -0.82 -2.06 -24.38
CA THR A 109 -1.15 -3.35 -23.75
C THR A 109 -1.96 -3.22 -22.48
N VAL A 110 -2.09 -2.02 -21.95
CA VAL A 110 -2.83 -1.73 -20.71
C VAL A 110 -4.28 -1.42 -21.01
N GLU A 111 -5.19 -2.20 -20.42
CA GLU A 111 -6.63 -2.00 -20.58
C GLU A 111 -7.14 -0.94 -19.59
N THR A 112 -6.66 -0.97 -18.35
CA THR A 112 -7.13 -0.08 -17.28
C THR A 112 -6.06 0.09 -16.21
N VAL A 113 -5.84 1.31 -15.76
CA VAL A 113 -5.16 1.62 -14.50
C VAL A 113 -6.22 2.02 -13.49
N TYR A 114 -6.36 1.25 -12.42
CA TYR A 114 -7.35 1.53 -11.38
C TYR A 114 -6.90 2.65 -10.45
N PRO A 115 -7.82 3.53 -9.99
CA PRO A 115 -7.50 4.54 -8.98
C PRO A 115 -6.87 3.92 -7.74
N SER A 116 -5.88 4.59 -7.16
CA SER A 116 -5.19 4.10 -5.98
C SER A 116 -4.86 5.22 -4.99
N ASP A 117 -5.15 4.94 -3.72
CA ASP A 117 -4.72 5.74 -2.56
C ASP A 117 -3.69 4.97 -1.70
N ALA A 118 -2.94 4.05 -2.33
CA ALA A 118 -1.90 3.24 -1.69
C ALA A 118 -0.50 3.57 -2.25
N ASN A 119 0.52 2.84 -1.84
CA ASN A 119 1.86 2.90 -2.42
C ASN A 119 2.05 1.92 -3.61
N PHE A 120 0.98 1.60 -4.31
CA PHE A 120 0.99 0.74 -5.49
C PHE A 120 -0.12 1.17 -6.46
N ILE A 121 -0.03 0.76 -7.71
CA ILE A 121 -1.11 0.80 -8.70
C ILE A 121 -1.58 -0.63 -9.01
N LEU A 122 -2.85 -0.77 -9.39
CA LEU A 122 -3.41 -1.99 -9.93
C LEU A 122 -3.69 -1.75 -11.41
N VAL A 123 -3.12 -2.59 -12.26
CA VAL A 123 -3.18 -2.44 -13.72
C VAL A 123 -3.79 -3.69 -14.32
N LYS A 124 -4.82 -3.54 -15.13
CA LYS A 124 -5.36 -4.60 -15.96
C LYS A 124 -4.65 -4.56 -17.30
N ILE A 125 -4.04 -5.68 -17.70
CA ILE A 125 -3.18 -5.77 -18.86
C ILE A 125 -3.43 -7.07 -19.62
N ALA A 126 -3.46 -7.00 -20.95
CA ALA A 126 -3.58 -8.18 -21.78
C ALA A 126 -2.44 -9.17 -21.47
N ASP A 127 -2.78 -10.47 -21.38
CA ASP A 127 -1.82 -11.52 -21.09
C ASP A 127 -0.97 -11.30 -19.81
N ALA A 128 -1.57 -10.75 -18.74
CA ALA A 128 -0.89 -10.39 -17.49
C ALA A 128 0.07 -11.49 -16.96
N ARG A 129 -0.29 -12.76 -17.14
CA ARG A 129 0.54 -13.88 -16.72
C ARG A 129 1.85 -13.97 -17.52
N LYS A 130 1.80 -13.78 -18.84
CA LYS A 130 3.00 -13.78 -19.68
C LYS A 130 3.89 -12.58 -19.40
N VAL A 131 3.26 -11.40 -19.21
CA VAL A 131 3.97 -10.17 -18.76
C VAL A 131 4.70 -10.42 -17.46
N TYR A 132 4.03 -10.98 -16.47
CA TYR A 132 4.63 -11.30 -15.17
C TYR A 132 5.84 -12.24 -15.32
N GLU A 133 5.69 -13.33 -16.10
CA GLU A 133 6.78 -14.29 -16.34
C GLU A 133 7.97 -13.65 -17.08
N PHE A 134 7.70 -12.79 -18.07
CA PHE A 134 8.75 -12.01 -18.74
C PHE A 134 9.49 -11.09 -17.76
N LEU A 135 8.76 -10.32 -16.94
CA LEU A 135 9.36 -9.42 -15.95
C LEU A 135 10.22 -10.16 -14.93
N LEU A 136 9.84 -11.39 -14.55
CA LEU A 136 10.68 -12.24 -13.70
C LEU A 136 12.03 -12.53 -14.34
N THR A 137 12.10 -12.73 -15.67
CA THR A 137 13.38 -12.95 -16.38
C THR A 137 14.28 -11.71 -16.35
N LYS A 138 13.69 -10.52 -16.14
CA LYS A 138 14.40 -9.25 -15.98
C LYS A 138 14.74 -8.92 -14.51
N GLY A 139 14.44 -9.83 -13.58
CA GLY A 139 14.63 -9.61 -12.14
C GLY A 139 13.59 -8.69 -11.50
N ILE A 140 12.49 -8.37 -12.21
CA ILE A 140 11.42 -7.51 -11.73
C ILE A 140 10.28 -8.36 -11.19
N VAL A 141 9.96 -8.19 -9.89
CA VAL A 141 8.93 -8.98 -9.20
C VAL A 141 7.72 -8.09 -8.90
N LEU A 142 6.61 -8.37 -9.56
CA LEU A 142 5.31 -7.77 -9.29
C LEU A 142 4.42 -8.71 -8.46
N ARG A 143 3.16 -8.36 -8.31
CA ARG A 143 2.14 -9.22 -7.71
C ARG A 143 1.07 -9.54 -8.74
N ASP A 144 1.10 -10.77 -9.27
CA ASP A 144 0.00 -11.29 -10.07
C ASP A 144 -1.26 -11.43 -9.19
N ARG A 145 -2.33 -10.74 -9.58
CA ARG A 145 -3.62 -10.73 -8.89
C ARG A 145 -4.72 -11.43 -9.70
N SER A 146 -4.37 -12.06 -10.81
CA SER A 146 -5.33 -12.67 -11.73
C SER A 146 -6.20 -13.75 -11.10
N ASN A 147 -5.76 -14.36 -10.00
CA ASN A 147 -6.53 -15.36 -9.24
C ASN A 147 -7.44 -14.74 -8.17
N VAL A 148 -7.48 -13.41 -8.06
CA VAL A 148 -8.38 -12.72 -7.12
C VAL A 148 -9.65 -12.34 -7.85
N GLN A 149 -10.79 -12.56 -7.21
CA GLN A 149 -12.11 -12.21 -7.76
C GLN A 149 -12.12 -10.75 -8.25
N LEU A 150 -12.62 -10.49 -9.43
CA LEU A 150 -12.70 -9.19 -10.11
C LEU A 150 -11.34 -8.57 -10.48
N CYS A 151 -10.25 -9.34 -10.37
CA CYS A 151 -8.90 -8.89 -10.73
C CYS A 151 -8.30 -9.75 -11.87
N GLU A 152 -9.13 -10.33 -12.73
CA GLU A 152 -8.66 -11.10 -13.88
C GLU A 152 -7.74 -10.25 -14.75
N ASN A 153 -6.56 -10.80 -15.09
CA ASN A 153 -5.50 -10.09 -15.82
C ASN A 153 -4.98 -8.81 -15.12
N CYS A 154 -4.99 -8.77 -13.79
CA CYS A 154 -4.46 -7.65 -13.04
C CYS A 154 -3.09 -7.94 -12.44
N LEU A 155 -2.18 -6.99 -12.61
CA LEU A 155 -0.89 -6.92 -11.91
C LEU A 155 -0.91 -5.77 -10.91
N ARG A 156 -0.49 -6.04 -9.66
CA ARG A 156 -0.26 -5.00 -8.67
C ARG A 156 1.21 -4.59 -8.69
N ILE A 157 1.46 -3.34 -8.97
CA ILE A 157 2.77 -2.74 -9.13
C ILE A 157 3.02 -1.84 -7.93
N THR A 158 3.97 -2.22 -7.07
CA THR A 158 4.40 -1.34 -5.97
C THR A 158 5.26 -0.22 -6.55
N VAL A 159 5.02 1.01 -6.13
CA VAL A 159 5.84 2.16 -6.50
C VAL A 159 7.21 1.99 -5.86
N GLY A 160 8.24 1.89 -6.69
CA GLY A 160 9.63 1.77 -6.30
C GLY A 160 10.37 3.10 -6.29
N THR A 161 11.68 3.06 -6.26
CA THR A 161 12.55 4.21 -6.53
C THR A 161 12.41 4.65 -7.99
N GLU A 162 12.86 5.85 -8.33
CA GLU A 162 12.88 6.35 -9.71
C GLU A 162 13.57 5.35 -10.67
N GLN A 163 14.71 4.80 -10.23
CA GLN A 163 15.45 3.81 -11.01
C GLN A 163 14.65 2.52 -11.22
N GLU A 164 14.00 1.99 -10.18
CA GLU A 164 13.19 0.76 -10.28
C GLU A 164 11.97 0.98 -11.16
N ASN A 165 11.30 2.13 -11.04
CA ASN A 165 10.16 2.47 -11.89
C ASN A 165 10.59 2.62 -13.36
N THR A 166 11.74 3.23 -13.64
CA THR A 166 12.30 3.34 -15.00
C THR A 166 12.60 1.95 -15.57
N GLN A 167 13.29 1.09 -14.82
CA GLN A 167 13.58 -0.29 -15.25
C GLN A 167 12.31 -1.08 -15.57
N LEU A 168 11.26 -0.90 -14.78
CA LEU A 168 9.96 -1.53 -15.05
C LEU A 168 9.35 -1.01 -16.36
N VAL A 169 9.32 0.31 -16.56
CA VAL A 169 8.76 0.93 -17.78
C VAL A 169 9.53 0.46 -19.02
N ASP A 170 10.86 0.44 -18.99
CA ASP A 170 11.70 -0.02 -20.09
C ASP A 170 11.42 -1.50 -20.42
N ALA A 171 11.31 -2.36 -19.41
CA ALA A 171 10.98 -3.77 -19.60
C ALA A 171 9.56 -3.95 -20.18
N MET A 172 8.60 -3.14 -19.80
CA MET A 172 7.24 -3.17 -20.38
C MET A 172 7.23 -2.74 -21.85
N GLN A 173 8.04 -1.74 -22.23
CA GLN A 173 8.20 -1.32 -23.62
C GLN A 173 8.88 -2.42 -24.46
N GLU A 174 9.90 -3.08 -23.92
CA GLU A 174 10.55 -4.24 -24.57
C GLU A 174 9.55 -5.39 -24.78
N TRP A 175 8.74 -5.70 -23.77
CA TRP A 175 7.67 -6.68 -23.90
C TRP A 175 6.73 -6.35 -25.07
N TYR A 176 6.23 -5.11 -25.11
CA TYR A 176 5.33 -4.67 -26.16
C TYR A 176 5.97 -4.77 -27.56
N ALA A 177 7.21 -4.33 -27.72
CA ALA A 177 7.94 -4.41 -28.98
C ALA A 177 8.11 -5.87 -29.47
N SER A 178 8.27 -6.81 -28.54
CA SER A 178 8.40 -8.25 -28.86
C SER A 178 7.10 -8.91 -29.35
N GLN A 179 5.92 -8.30 -29.08
CA GLN A 179 4.62 -8.81 -29.51
C GLN A 179 4.20 -8.29 -30.89
N THR A 180 4.85 -7.22 -31.38
CA THR A 180 4.50 -6.54 -32.63
C THR A 180 5.39 -6.93 -33.82
N ASN A 181 6.41 -7.77 -33.59
CA ASN A 181 7.25 -8.42 -34.58
C ASN A 181 6.83 -9.88 -34.81
#